data_7cb47bcd752b7e0c0cbd198d4b9c2072
#
_entry.id   7cb47bcd752b7e0c0cbd198d4b9c2072
#
_cell.length_a   1.000
_cell.length_b   1.000
_cell.length_c   1.000
_cell.angle_alpha   90.00
_cell.angle_beta   90.00
_cell.angle_gamma   90.00
#
_symmetry.space_group_name_H-M   'P 1'
#
loop_
_entity.id
_entity.type
_entity.pdbx_description
1 polymer ?
#
loop_
_entity_poly.entity_id
_entity_poly.type
_entity_poly.pdbx_seq_one_letter_code
_entity_poly.pdbx_strand_id
1 'polypeptide(L)'
;MTLALDPELYEPEAPAANTLYQTESVRLSHPGPATVLFVDNRNWGCFFQLESGLRRAGFRTVRVTTGAVSRSASALCFDRTVRLRSADELERLPEILEGETIIDVQVVESLAVATFGALAAESGSPHRATWARRRAAVDKLHVSDVLHRRGVHTPETVPAYLTSAEYVADVLGLPVVHKPRRGSGGADVSVVRTMKGLREILAGEGGTEDYFFERFIDGDPLQFSGVMSKGRALLNVTYQTLDRRCDNGPASMIRCIEDMPLEHTGELVARTLGIDGMINVNVIRDAEGRDWVHDVNPRVWGSCLAFRSASLNFCEAYVGYLKGTAPLEMHHRAAAGSELMVFPAAVESSTISGANGYALLPFAKGVWPYLRWLGPRYAAYESVRHLRRVAYGLLRPDATESTAAEPAPIVPLSVPAAVSSVKEDLLAS
;
A
#
# COMPACT_ATOMS: atom_id res chain seq x y z
N MET A 1 28.56 -32.23 3.64
CA MET A 1 29.65 -31.69 2.82
C MET A 1 29.37 -30.23 2.65
N THR A 2 29.89 -29.42 3.60
CA THR A 2 29.59 -27.99 3.74
C THR A 2 30.51 -27.24 2.78
N LEU A 3 29.96 -26.64 1.75
CA LEU A 3 30.72 -25.69 0.91
C LEU A 3 30.87 -24.37 1.68
N ALA A 4 32.00 -24.15 2.26
CA ALA A 4 32.41 -22.86 2.77
C ALA A 4 32.60 -21.91 1.58
N LEU A 5 31.75 -20.89 1.47
CA LEU A 5 31.95 -19.77 0.57
C LEU A 5 33.01 -18.84 1.19
N ASP A 6 33.98 -18.53 0.41
CA ASP A 6 35.13 -17.67 0.75
C ASP A 6 34.64 -16.24 1.04
N PRO A 7 34.88 -15.67 2.24
CA PRO A 7 34.36 -14.35 2.59
C PRO A 7 35.13 -13.17 1.96
N GLU A 8 36.19 -13.41 1.19
CA GLU A 8 37.03 -12.32 0.66
C GLU A 8 36.66 -11.84 -0.75
N LEU A 9 35.56 -12.35 -1.39
CA LEU A 9 35.23 -12.00 -2.78
C LEU A 9 34.11 -10.95 -2.93
N TYR A 10 33.63 -10.32 -1.85
CA TYR A 10 32.63 -9.25 -1.98
C TYR A 10 32.84 -8.18 -0.91
N GLU A 11 33.78 -7.30 -1.10
CA GLU A 11 33.69 -5.95 -0.54
C GLU A 11 32.80 -5.15 -1.46
N PRO A 12 31.54 -4.83 -1.07
CA PRO A 12 30.77 -3.84 -1.77
C PRO A 12 31.44 -2.50 -1.49
N GLU A 13 32.04 -1.87 -2.50
CA GLU A 13 32.35 -0.44 -2.42
C GLU A 13 31.08 0.25 -1.91
N ALA A 14 31.18 0.82 -0.71
CA ALA A 14 30.14 1.68 -0.18
C ALA A 14 29.95 2.79 -1.23
N PRO A 15 28.78 2.93 -1.86
CA PRO A 15 28.56 4.01 -2.80
C PRO A 15 28.87 5.29 -2.06
N ALA A 16 29.80 6.08 -2.61
CA ALA A 16 30.18 7.36 -2.03
C ALA A 16 28.90 8.13 -1.72
N ALA A 17 28.70 8.48 -0.46
CA ALA A 17 27.45 8.98 0.12
C ALA A 17 26.88 10.24 -0.57
N ASN A 18 27.55 10.78 -1.57
CA ASN A 18 27.21 12.01 -2.27
C ASN A 18 26.75 11.84 -3.73
N THR A 19 26.81 10.66 -4.34
CA THR A 19 26.52 10.53 -5.78
C THR A 19 25.09 10.08 -6.09
N LEU A 20 24.35 9.57 -5.10
CA LEU A 20 22.98 9.08 -5.29
C LEU A 20 21.88 10.15 -5.16
N TYR A 21 22.22 11.38 -4.80
CA TYR A 21 21.26 12.45 -4.49
C TYR A 21 21.54 13.78 -5.20
N GLN A 22 22.17 13.77 -6.37
CA GLN A 22 22.01 14.90 -7.25
C GLN A 22 20.56 14.89 -7.77
N THR A 23 19.65 15.48 -6.97
CA THR A 23 18.42 16.00 -7.53
C THR A 23 18.81 17.17 -8.42
N GLU A 24 18.98 16.90 -9.69
CA GLU A 24 18.63 17.92 -10.66
C GLU A 24 17.21 18.34 -10.28
N SER A 25 17.08 19.62 -9.92
CA SER A 25 15.76 20.25 -9.85
C SER A 25 15.18 20.05 -11.24
N VAL A 26 14.24 19.10 -11.37
CA VAL A 26 13.58 18.81 -12.64
C VAL A 26 12.84 20.08 -13.01
N ARG A 27 13.48 20.94 -13.79
CA ARG A 27 12.78 21.98 -14.51
C ARG A 27 11.90 21.24 -15.50
N LEU A 28 10.62 21.14 -15.14
CA LEU A 28 9.60 20.59 -16.01
C LEU A 28 9.66 21.40 -17.32
N SER A 29 10.28 20.82 -18.32
CA SER A 29 10.44 21.46 -19.65
C SER A 29 9.18 21.40 -20.48
N HIS A 30 8.07 20.87 -19.93
CA HIS A 30 6.80 20.73 -20.62
C HIS A 30 5.77 21.75 -20.11
N PRO A 31 5.02 22.40 -21.03
CA PRO A 31 4.09 23.49 -20.71
C PRO A 31 2.80 23.05 -20.01
N GLY A 32 2.64 21.75 -19.67
CA GLY A 32 1.45 21.23 -19.03
C GLY A 32 1.49 21.27 -17.49
N PRO A 33 0.34 21.26 -16.82
CA PRO A 33 0.28 21.16 -15.38
C PRO A 33 0.86 19.82 -14.89
N ALA A 34 1.60 19.87 -13.78
CA ALA A 34 2.14 18.65 -13.15
C ALA A 34 1.02 17.70 -12.73
N THR A 35 1.08 16.46 -13.22
CA THR A 35 0.02 15.47 -13.08
C THR A 35 0.41 14.37 -12.10
N VAL A 36 -0.48 14.08 -11.14
CA VAL A 36 -0.41 12.86 -10.31
C VAL A 36 -1.38 11.83 -10.86
N LEU A 37 -0.85 10.64 -11.13
CA LEU A 37 -1.61 9.52 -11.68
C LEU A 37 -2.13 8.62 -10.54
N PHE A 38 -3.41 8.25 -10.60
CA PHE A 38 -4.03 7.31 -9.70
C PHE A 38 -4.50 6.08 -10.47
N VAL A 39 -4.02 4.91 -10.09
CA VAL A 39 -4.36 3.66 -10.78
C VAL A 39 -5.05 2.72 -9.81
N ASP A 40 -6.33 2.47 -10.03
CA ASP A 40 -7.11 1.55 -9.21
C ASP A 40 -8.23 0.86 -9.98
N ASN A 41 -8.70 -0.27 -9.44
CA ASN A 41 -9.84 -1.02 -9.94
C ASN A 41 -11.01 -1.11 -8.93
N ARG A 42 -10.93 -0.47 -7.76
CA ARG A 42 -11.86 -0.69 -6.63
C ARG A 42 -12.45 0.57 -6.01
N ASN A 43 -12.25 1.77 -6.55
CA ASN A 43 -12.67 3.03 -5.93
C ASN A 43 -12.11 3.21 -4.50
N TRP A 44 -10.81 3.13 -4.34
CA TRP A 44 -10.15 3.29 -3.04
C TRP A 44 -10.39 4.68 -2.47
N GLY A 45 -11.03 4.73 -1.29
CA GLY A 45 -11.39 5.99 -0.63
C GLY A 45 -10.19 6.89 -0.33
N CYS A 46 -9.03 6.33 0.01
CA CYS A 46 -7.81 7.09 0.25
C CYS A 46 -7.31 7.86 -0.98
N PHE A 47 -7.56 7.37 -2.20
CA PHE A 47 -7.20 8.08 -3.43
C PHE A 47 -8.03 9.35 -3.61
N PHE A 48 -9.34 9.26 -3.37
CA PHE A 48 -10.23 10.43 -3.45
C PHE A 48 -9.87 11.49 -2.41
N GLN A 49 -9.41 11.03 -1.26
CA GLN A 49 -8.99 11.91 -0.17
C GLN A 49 -7.72 12.68 -0.52
N LEU A 50 -6.72 11.99 -1.09
CA LEU A 50 -5.46 12.59 -1.50
C LEU A 50 -5.67 13.53 -2.70
N GLU A 51 -6.49 13.12 -3.66
CA GLU A 51 -6.83 13.87 -4.86
C GLU A 51 -7.35 15.28 -4.54
N SER A 52 -8.30 15.39 -3.62
CA SER A 52 -8.88 16.68 -3.23
C SER A 52 -7.83 17.68 -2.72
N GLY A 53 -6.81 17.23 -2.02
CA GLY A 53 -5.71 18.08 -1.56
C GLY A 53 -4.76 18.47 -2.70
N LEU A 54 -4.43 17.54 -3.58
CA LEU A 54 -3.57 17.77 -4.73
C LEU A 54 -4.17 18.81 -5.69
N ARG A 55 -5.46 18.70 -6.02
CA ARG A 55 -6.15 19.69 -6.87
C ARG A 55 -6.13 21.08 -6.25
N ARG A 56 -6.39 21.22 -4.94
CA ARG A 56 -6.29 22.50 -4.26
C ARG A 56 -4.87 23.09 -4.30
N ALA A 57 -3.86 22.24 -4.37
CA ALA A 57 -2.47 22.63 -4.50
C ALA A 57 -2.03 22.96 -5.94
N GLY A 58 -2.94 22.82 -6.92
CA GLY A 58 -2.72 23.16 -8.32
C GLY A 58 -2.18 21.99 -9.17
N PHE A 59 -2.15 20.76 -8.64
CA PHE A 59 -1.81 19.59 -9.43
C PHE A 59 -3.01 19.10 -10.25
N ARG A 60 -2.73 18.61 -11.44
CA ARG A 60 -3.69 17.87 -12.24
C ARG A 60 -3.76 16.42 -11.74
N THR A 61 -4.94 15.85 -11.73
CA THR A 61 -5.17 14.49 -11.25
C THR A 61 -5.81 13.64 -12.34
N VAL A 62 -5.16 12.55 -12.69
CA VAL A 62 -5.65 11.61 -13.71
C VAL A 62 -5.84 10.26 -13.06
N ARG A 63 -7.00 9.65 -13.28
CA ARG A 63 -7.31 8.30 -12.82
C ARG A 63 -7.26 7.33 -13.98
N VAL A 64 -6.58 6.21 -13.77
CA VAL A 64 -6.63 5.03 -14.65
C VAL A 64 -7.31 3.89 -13.92
N THR A 65 -8.23 3.20 -14.59
CA THR A 65 -9.00 2.11 -13.99
C THR A 65 -9.29 1.01 -15.01
N THR A 66 -9.34 -0.25 -14.54
CA THR A 66 -9.60 -1.45 -15.36
C THR A 66 -10.96 -2.06 -15.04
N GLY A 67 -11.86 -1.50 -14.42
CA GLY A 67 -13.09 -2.17 -13.98
C GLY A 67 -14.38 -1.38 -14.20
N ALA A 68 -15.48 -1.95 -13.75
CA ALA A 68 -16.78 -1.31 -13.66
C ALA A 68 -16.82 -0.35 -12.46
N VAL A 69 -15.90 0.62 -12.41
CA VAL A 69 -15.91 1.65 -11.38
C VAL A 69 -17.03 2.65 -11.64
N SER A 70 -17.62 3.17 -10.57
CA SER A 70 -18.69 4.15 -10.65
C SER A 70 -18.22 5.37 -11.47
N ARG A 71 -18.88 5.60 -12.61
CA ARG A 71 -18.64 6.78 -13.44
C ARG A 71 -18.86 8.09 -12.67
N SER A 72 -19.83 8.08 -11.77
CA SER A 72 -20.17 9.26 -10.95
C SER A 72 -19.04 9.69 -10.03
N ALA A 73 -18.39 8.76 -9.34
CA ALA A 73 -17.28 9.07 -8.46
C ALA A 73 -16.08 9.63 -9.24
N SER A 74 -15.75 9.02 -10.38
CA SER A 74 -14.66 9.47 -11.24
C SER A 74 -14.90 10.87 -11.81
N ALA A 75 -16.12 11.14 -12.29
CA ALA A 75 -16.46 12.44 -12.87
C ALA A 75 -16.51 13.59 -11.85
N LEU A 76 -16.70 13.25 -10.55
CA LEU A 76 -16.79 14.27 -9.49
C LEU A 76 -15.45 14.65 -8.90
N CYS A 77 -14.46 13.76 -8.99
CA CYS A 77 -13.23 13.88 -8.22
C CYS A 77 -11.98 14.14 -9.08
N PHE A 78 -11.76 13.40 -10.16
CA PHE A 78 -10.55 13.52 -10.98
C PHE A 78 -10.75 14.46 -12.17
N ASP A 79 -9.69 15.14 -12.59
CA ASP A 79 -9.72 16.04 -13.77
C ASP A 79 -9.90 15.23 -15.06
N ARG A 80 -9.37 13.99 -15.09
CA ARG A 80 -9.54 13.04 -16.19
C ARG A 80 -9.62 11.62 -15.66
N THR A 81 -10.46 10.78 -16.27
CA THR A 81 -10.50 9.35 -15.98
C THR A 81 -10.31 8.57 -17.28
N VAL A 82 -9.27 7.73 -17.29
CA VAL A 82 -8.96 6.78 -18.36
C VAL A 82 -9.46 5.40 -17.91
N ARG A 83 -10.28 4.77 -18.73
CA ARG A 83 -10.76 3.41 -18.49
C ARG A 83 -10.11 2.46 -19.48
N LEU A 84 -9.25 1.60 -18.99
CA LEU A 84 -8.66 0.53 -19.76
C LEU A 84 -9.66 -0.63 -19.90
N ARG A 85 -9.75 -1.18 -21.10
CA ARG A 85 -10.70 -2.25 -21.46
C ARG A 85 -10.01 -3.60 -21.61
N SER A 86 -8.69 -3.60 -21.84
CA SER A 86 -7.88 -4.80 -22.03
C SER A 86 -6.48 -4.61 -21.44
N ALA A 87 -5.72 -5.70 -21.35
CA ALA A 87 -4.31 -5.68 -20.95
C ALA A 87 -3.45 -4.90 -21.96
N ASP A 88 -3.77 -5.00 -23.25
CA ASP A 88 -3.02 -4.31 -24.32
C ASP A 88 -3.11 -2.79 -24.18
N GLU A 89 -4.27 -2.27 -23.73
CA GLU A 89 -4.40 -0.84 -23.44
C GLU A 89 -3.52 -0.39 -22.26
N LEU A 90 -3.17 -1.29 -21.33
CA LEU A 90 -2.24 -0.99 -20.26
C LEU A 90 -0.80 -0.82 -20.77
N GLU A 91 -0.37 -1.63 -21.76
CA GLU A 91 0.94 -1.47 -22.41
C GLU A 91 1.03 -0.15 -23.19
N ARG A 92 -0.09 0.31 -23.71
CA ARG A 92 -0.22 1.59 -24.43
C ARG A 92 -0.48 2.79 -23.50
N LEU A 93 -0.38 2.59 -22.19
CA LEU A 93 -0.64 3.66 -21.20
C LEU A 93 0.20 4.93 -21.45
N PRO A 94 1.50 4.87 -21.82
CA PRO A 94 2.27 6.05 -22.20
C PRO A 94 1.65 6.85 -23.34
N GLU A 95 1.19 6.18 -24.41
CA GLU A 95 0.51 6.84 -25.54
C GLU A 95 -0.83 7.44 -25.13
N ILE A 96 -1.61 6.72 -24.31
CA ILE A 96 -2.91 7.16 -23.81
C ILE A 96 -2.79 8.41 -22.93
N LEU A 97 -1.65 8.56 -22.26
CA LEU A 97 -1.34 9.68 -21.38
C LEU A 97 -0.47 10.75 -22.07
N GLU A 98 -0.31 10.69 -23.38
CA GLU A 98 0.42 11.71 -24.12
C GLU A 98 -0.12 13.11 -23.81
N GLY A 99 0.80 14.06 -23.58
CA GLY A 99 0.48 15.43 -23.14
C GLY A 99 0.30 15.61 -21.64
N GLU A 100 0.31 14.54 -20.83
CA GLU A 100 0.32 14.64 -19.37
C GLU A 100 1.77 14.68 -18.84
N THR A 101 2.08 15.64 -17.98
CA THR A 101 3.38 15.70 -17.29
C THR A 101 3.29 14.94 -15.97
N ILE A 102 3.50 13.62 -16.01
CA ILE A 102 3.36 12.76 -14.84
C ILE A 102 4.56 12.95 -13.91
N ILE A 103 4.30 13.39 -12.67
CA ILE A 103 5.32 13.62 -11.65
C ILE A 103 5.31 12.57 -10.55
N ASP A 104 4.18 11.92 -10.30
CA ASP A 104 4.09 10.78 -9.39
C ASP A 104 2.90 9.87 -9.71
N VAL A 105 2.97 8.63 -9.19
CA VAL A 105 1.97 7.59 -9.42
C VAL A 105 1.57 6.96 -8.09
N GLN A 106 0.27 6.91 -7.83
CA GLN A 106 -0.31 6.17 -6.71
C GLN A 106 -1.10 4.97 -7.25
N VAL A 107 -0.76 3.77 -6.81
CA VAL A 107 -1.34 2.52 -7.36
C VAL A 107 -1.87 1.59 -6.29
N VAL A 108 -2.82 0.74 -6.65
CA VAL A 108 -3.14 -0.48 -5.89
C VAL A 108 -2.16 -1.57 -6.30
N GLU A 109 -1.62 -2.34 -5.36
CA GLU A 109 -0.54 -3.30 -5.62
C GLU A 109 -0.85 -4.30 -6.73
N SER A 110 -2.09 -4.76 -6.84
CA SER A 110 -2.52 -5.70 -7.88
C SER A 110 -2.28 -5.21 -9.32
N LEU A 111 -2.21 -3.89 -9.52
CA LEU A 111 -1.93 -3.27 -10.81
C LEU A 111 -0.53 -2.66 -10.90
N ALA A 112 0.17 -2.53 -9.78
CA ALA A 112 1.42 -1.78 -9.69
C ALA A 112 2.50 -2.29 -10.66
N VAL A 113 2.67 -3.60 -10.75
CA VAL A 113 3.73 -4.21 -11.58
C VAL A 113 3.54 -3.86 -13.05
N ALA A 114 2.34 -4.05 -13.59
CA ALA A 114 2.04 -3.77 -14.98
C ALA A 114 2.09 -2.25 -15.26
N THR A 115 1.47 -1.43 -14.40
CA THR A 115 1.43 0.03 -14.55
C THR A 115 2.84 0.64 -14.52
N PHE A 116 3.63 0.30 -13.51
CA PHE A 116 5.02 0.80 -13.43
C PHE A 116 5.90 0.25 -14.56
N GLY A 117 5.61 -0.97 -15.05
CA GLY A 117 6.27 -1.54 -16.22
C GLY A 117 5.99 -0.73 -17.49
N ALA A 118 4.73 -0.45 -17.76
CA ALA A 118 4.32 0.35 -18.92
C ALA A 118 4.94 1.76 -18.89
N LEU A 119 4.85 2.46 -17.78
CA LEU A 119 5.41 3.80 -17.62
C LEU A 119 6.95 3.81 -17.66
N ALA A 120 7.61 2.79 -17.09
CA ALA A 120 9.06 2.69 -17.09
C ALA A 120 9.64 2.34 -18.48
N ALA A 121 8.84 1.76 -19.36
CA ALA A 121 9.24 1.49 -20.74
C ALA A 121 9.41 2.79 -21.57
N GLU A 122 8.80 3.89 -21.12
CA GLU A 122 8.99 5.21 -21.73
C GLU A 122 10.43 5.68 -21.53
N SER A 123 11.18 5.74 -22.65
CA SER A 123 12.57 6.17 -22.61
C SER A 123 12.66 7.66 -22.29
N GLY A 124 13.42 8.01 -21.24
CA GLY A 124 13.67 9.40 -20.85
C GLY A 124 12.78 9.95 -19.74
N SER A 125 11.88 9.15 -19.16
CA SER A 125 11.13 9.60 -17.98
C SER A 125 12.07 9.85 -16.79
N PRO A 126 12.07 11.07 -16.17
CA PRO A 126 12.86 11.38 -14.98
C PRO A 126 12.45 10.54 -13.77
N HIS A 127 11.27 9.91 -13.82
CA HIS A 127 10.71 9.10 -12.73
C HIS A 127 11.00 7.61 -12.85
N ARG A 128 11.68 7.17 -13.91
CA ARG A 128 11.94 5.75 -14.18
C ARG A 128 12.54 5.01 -12.99
N ALA A 129 13.55 5.59 -12.35
CA ALA A 129 14.21 4.97 -11.20
C ALA A 129 13.29 4.86 -9.97
N THR A 130 12.50 5.90 -9.70
CA THR A 130 11.52 5.90 -8.60
C THR A 130 10.43 4.85 -8.84
N TRP A 131 9.92 4.75 -10.04
CA TRP A 131 8.89 3.75 -10.38
C TRP A 131 9.46 2.34 -10.34
N ALA A 132 10.69 2.11 -10.78
CA ALA A 132 11.35 0.82 -10.68
C ALA A 132 11.48 0.35 -9.22
N ARG A 133 11.89 1.21 -8.30
CA ARG A 133 11.99 0.91 -6.86
C ARG A 133 10.62 0.59 -6.26
N ARG A 134 9.60 1.40 -6.54
CA ARG A 134 8.23 1.15 -6.07
C ARG A 134 7.66 -0.14 -6.66
N ARG A 135 7.93 -0.44 -7.94
CA ARG A 135 7.54 -1.69 -8.57
C ARG A 135 8.16 -2.90 -7.86
N ALA A 136 9.46 -2.85 -7.53
CA ALA A 136 10.12 -3.90 -6.78
C ALA A 136 9.51 -4.06 -5.37
N ALA A 137 9.17 -2.95 -4.72
CA ALA A 137 8.63 -2.92 -3.37
C ALA A 137 7.18 -3.42 -3.24
N VAL A 138 6.46 -3.73 -4.34
CA VAL A 138 5.14 -4.35 -4.25
C VAL A 138 5.19 -5.88 -4.17
N ASP A 139 6.33 -6.50 -4.45
CA ASP A 139 6.55 -7.94 -4.26
C ASP A 139 7.01 -8.21 -2.82
N LYS A 140 6.10 -8.71 -2.00
CA LYS A 140 6.32 -8.91 -0.55
C LYS A 140 7.44 -9.88 -0.25
N LEU A 141 7.60 -10.93 -1.05
CA LEU A 141 8.69 -11.91 -0.88
C LEU A 141 10.04 -11.26 -1.18
N HIS A 142 10.14 -10.47 -2.26
CA HIS A 142 11.34 -9.72 -2.60
C HIS A 142 11.67 -8.69 -1.51
N VAL A 143 10.69 -7.95 -1.02
CA VAL A 143 10.85 -6.97 0.07
C VAL A 143 11.40 -7.64 1.33
N SER A 144 10.82 -8.77 1.75
CA SER A 144 11.28 -9.52 2.91
C SER A 144 12.76 -9.93 2.77
N ASP A 145 13.15 -10.46 1.61
CA ASP A 145 14.53 -10.86 1.34
C ASP A 145 15.51 -9.66 1.37
N VAL A 146 15.17 -8.54 0.72
CA VAL A 146 16.00 -7.32 0.72
C VAL A 146 16.18 -6.76 2.13
N LEU A 147 15.10 -6.69 2.91
CA LEU A 147 15.13 -6.17 4.26
C LEU A 147 15.94 -7.08 5.19
N HIS A 148 15.73 -8.40 5.09
CA HIS A 148 16.47 -9.40 5.88
C HIS A 148 17.97 -9.30 5.67
N ARG A 149 18.43 -9.24 4.41
CA ARG A 149 19.86 -9.07 4.07
C ARG A 149 20.47 -7.78 4.61
N ARG A 150 19.66 -6.79 4.93
CA ARG A 150 20.09 -5.50 5.50
C ARG A 150 19.91 -5.42 7.01
N GLY A 151 19.62 -6.55 7.66
CA GLY A 151 19.51 -6.66 9.12
C GLY A 151 18.21 -6.11 9.70
N VAL A 152 17.21 -5.84 8.86
CA VAL A 152 15.85 -5.54 9.33
C VAL A 152 15.16 -6.85 9.67
N HIS A 153 14.55 -6.94 10.85
CA HIS A 153 13.83 -8.15 11.24
C HIS A 153 12.58 -8.31 10.38
N THR A 154 12.55 -9.38 9.60
CA THR A 154 11.39 -9.83 8.82
C THR A 154 11.09 -11.28 9.18
N PRO A 155 9.82 -11.69 9.27
CA PRO A 155 9.51 -13.10 9.47
C PRO A 155 10.14 -13.95 8.37
N GLU A 156 10.65 -15.12 8.74
CA GLU A 156 11.23 -16.06 7.78
C GLU A 156 10.20 -16.51 6.75
N THR A 157 10.61 -16.64 5.49
CA THR A 157 9.71 -16.91 4.37
C THR A 157 10.14 -18.14 3.58
N VAL A 158 9.15 -18.89 3.05
CA VAL A 158 9.33 -20.02 2.13
C VAL A 158 8.43 -19.81 0.92
N PRO A 159 8.96 -19.75 -0.32
CA PRO A 159 8.14 -19.72 -1.53
C PRO A 159 7.19 -20.92 -1.59
N ALA A 160 5.94 -20.72 -2.03
CA ALA A 160 4.96 -21.80 -2.06
C ALA A 160 5.20 -22.80 -3.20
N TYR A 161 5.84 -22.36 -4.28
CA TYR A 161 6.22 -23.25 -5.38
C TYR A 161 7.52 -24.01 -5.03
N LEU A 162 7.66 -25.23 -5.54
CA LEU A 162 8.84 -26.08 -5.34
C LEU A 162 9.12 -26.43 -3.86
N THR A 163 8.07 -26.50 -3.02
CA THR A 163 8.19 -26.87 -1.61
C THR A 163 7.21 -27.99 -1.23
N SER A 164 7.40 -28.58 -0.06
CA SER A 164 6.48 -29.53 0.53
C SER A 164 5.92 -29.02 1.86
N ALA A 165 4.78 -29.56 2.28
CA ALA A 165 4.17 -29.19 3.56
C ALA A 165 5.10 -29.52 4.74
N GLU A 166 5.84 -30.63 4.64
CA GLU A 166 6.81 -31.07 5.64
C GLU A 166 7.97 -30.07 5.75
N TYR A 167 8.51 -29.61 4.63
CA TYR A 167 9.58 -28.62 4.60
C TYR A 167 9.13 -27.27 5.18
N VAL A 168 7.94 -26.78 4.78
CA VAL A 168 7.36 -25.55 5.32
C VAL A 168 7.21 -25.62 6.85
N ALA A 169 6.67 -26.77 7.35
CA ALA A 169 6.47 -26.97 8.78
C ALA A 169 7.78 -27.11 9.56
N ASP A 170 8.80 -27.72 8.96
CA ASP A 170 10.12 -27.88 9.57
C ASP A 170 10.85 -26.53 9.69
N VAL A 171 10.82 -25.70 8.66
CA VAL A 171 11.50 -24.41 8.62
C VAL A 171 10.76 -23.35 9.42
N LEU A 172 9.45 -23.21 9.22
CA LEU A 172 8.67 -22.10 9.77
C LEU A 172 7.95 -22.43 11.08
N GLY A 173 7.72 -23.71 11.35
CA GLY A 173 6.80 -24.17 12.40
C GLY A 173 5.33 -23.99 12.00
N LEU A 174 4.42 -24.37 12.91
CA LEU A 174 3.00 -24.09 12.79
C LEU A 174 2.55 -23.24 14.00
N PRO A 175 1.66 -22.27 13.82
CA PRO A 175 1.00 -21.87 12.58
C PRO A 175 1.92 -21.11 11.62
N VAL A 176 1.56 -21.06 10.33
CA VAL A 176 2.21 -20.22 9.32
C VAL A 176 1.21 -19.29 8.66
N VAL A 177 1.67 -18.18 8.11
CA VAL A 177 0.86 -17.29 7.28
C VAL A 177 1.10 -17.63 5.82
N HIS A 178 0.03 -17.94 5.08
CA HIS A 178 0.05 -18.07 3.63
C HIS A 178 -0.49 -16.78 3.01
N LYS A 179 0.25 -16.19 2.08
CA LYS A 179 -0.14 -14.92 1.47
C LYS A 179 0.38 -14.75 0.04
N PRO A 180 -0.35 -13.97 -0.79
CA PRO A 180 0.13 -13.67 -2.13
C PRO A 180 1.34 -12.72 -2.07
N ARG A 181 2.26 -12.89 -3.02
CA ARG A 181 3.41 -11.98 -3.21
C ARG A 181 2.96 -10.55 -3.52
N ARG A 182 1.85 -10.42 -4.26
CA ARG A 182 1.28 -9.13 -4.67
C ARG A 182 -0.19 -9.09 -4.29
N GLY A 183 -0.64 -8.01 -3.68
CA GLY A 183 -2.02 -7.85 -3.25
C GLY A 183 -2.15 -6.82 -2.13
N SER A 184 -3.39 -6.50 -1.77
CA SER A 184 -3.70 -5.48 -0.77
C SER A 184 -4.93 -5.81 0.05
N GLY A 185 -5.02 -5.21 1.25
CA GLY A 185 -6.20 -5.28 2.10
C GLY A 185 -6.48 -6.64 2.73
N GLY A 186 -5.47 -7.51 2.85
CA GLY A 186 -5.60 -8.83 3.47
C GLY A 186 -6.33 -9.87 2.61
N ALA A 187 -6.64 -9.56 1.35
CA ALA A 187 -7.22 -10.54 0.44
C ALA A 187 -6.25 -11.71 0.24
N ASP A 188 -6.79 -12.93 0.25
CA ASP A 188 -6.06 -14.19 0.04
C ASP A 188 -4.96 -14.47 1.09
N VAL A 189 -5.02 -13.79 2.25
CA VAL A 189 -4.15 -14.08 3.40
C VAL A 189 -4.84 -15.03 4.35
N SER A 190 -4.19 -16.14 4.71
CA SER A 190 -4.71 -17.12 5.65
C SER A 190 -3.67 -17.60 6.65
N VAL A 191 -4.11 -17.89 7.87
CA VAL A 191 -3.28 -18.51 8.91
C VAL A 191 -3.52 -20.03 8.90
N VAL A 192 -2.50 -20.77 8.52
CA VAL A 192 -2.55 -22.23 8.39
C VAL A 192 -2.02 -22.87 9.67
N ARG A 193 -2.88 -23.61 10.35
CA ARG A 193 -2.59 -24.17 11.69
C ARG A 193 -2.27 -25.65 11.69
N THR A 194 -2.47 -26.35 10.56
CA THR A 194 -2.36 -27.81 10.51
C THR A 194 -1.63 -28.28 9.26
N MET A 195 -0.95 -29.43 9.37
CA MET A 195 -0.32 -30.11 8.22
C MET A 195 -1.30 -30.43 7.11
N LYS A 196 -2.55 -30.78 7.46
CA LYS A 196 -3.60 -31.02 6.48
C LYS A 196 -3.89 -29.78 5.66
N GLY A 197 -4.07 -28.63 6.32
CA GLY A 197 -4.28 -27.34 5.63
C GLY A 197 -3.11 -26.94 4.73
N LEU A 198 -1.85 -27.17 5.16
CA LEU A 198 -0.68 -26.94 4.30
C LEU A 198 -0.72 -27.77 3.02
N ARG A 199 -1.01 -29.07 3.14
CA ARG A 199 -1.10 -29.96 1.97
C ARG A 199 -2.23 -29.55 1.02
N GLU A 200 -3.38 -29.15 1.56
CA GLU A 200 -4.51 -28.66 0.76
C GLU A 200 -4.17 -27.41 -0.03
N ILE A 201 -3.51 -26.42 0.60
CA ILE A 201 -3.07 -25.19 -0.06
C ILE A 201 -2.04 -25.49 -1.15
N LEU A 202 -1.02 -26.30 -0.85
CA LEU A 202 0.02 -26.66 -1.81
C LEU A 202 -0.47 -27.50 -2.99
N ALA A 203 -1.54 -28.27 -2.80
CA ALA A 203 -2.17 -29.04 -3.88
C ALA A 203 -3.08 -28.17 -4.78
N GLY A 204 -3.45 -26.98 -4.34
CA GLY A 204 -4.30 -26.03 -5.05
C GLY A 204 -3.53 -24.85 -5.65
N GLU A 205 -4.27 -23.79 -5.99
CA GLU A 205 -3.71 -22.56 -6.58
C GLU A 205 -2.74 -21.83 -5.62
N GLY A 206 -2.86 -22.06 -4.31
CA GLY A 206 -1.97 -21.49 -3.29
C GLY A 206 -0.53 -22.03 -3.31
N GLY A 207 -0.27 -23.14 -4.03
CA GLY A 207 1.06 -23.73 -4.21
C GLY A 207 1.85 -23.16 -5.40
N THR A 208 1.42 -22.06 -5.99
CA THR A 208 2.05 -21.47 -7.18
C THR A 208 3.12 -20.43 -6.82
N GLU A 209 3.84 -19.94 -7.84
CA GLU A 209 4.88 -18.89 -7.68
C GLU A 209 4.34 -17.54 -7.21
N ASP A 210 3.02 -17.33 -7.28
CA ASP A 210 2.38 -16.10 -6.84
C ASP A 210 2.16 -16.04 -5.32
N TYR A 211 2.45 -17.12 -4.59
CA TYR A 211 2.25 -17.22 -3.15
C TYR A 211 3.54 -17.61 -2.41
N PHE A 212 3.53 -17.38 -1.10
CA PHE A 212 4.57 -17.81 -0.18
C PHE A 212 4.02 -18.02 1.23
N PHE A 213 4.77 -18.77 2.02
CA PHE A 213 4.53 -18.95 3.46
C PHE A 213 5.47 -18.07 4.25
N GLU A 214 5.00 -17.57 5.37
CA GLU A 214 5.75 -16.73 6.30
C GLU A 214 5.56 -17.29 7.72
N ARG A 215 6.61 -17.24 8.53
CA ARG A 215 6.52 -17.57 9.96
C ARG A 215 5.45 -16.71 10.62
N PHE A 216 4.56 -17.34 11.35
CA PHE A 216 3.58 -16.61 12.16
C PHE A 216 4.28 -15.96 13.36
N ILE A 217 4.14 -14.67 13.51
CA ILE A 217 4.62 -13.93 14.68
C ILE A 217 3.40 -13.57 15.53
N ASP A 218 3.42 -14.01 16.78
CA ASP A 218 2.43 -13.61 17.77
C ASP A 218 2.88 -12.31 18.44
N GLY A 219 2.01 -11.30 18.44
CA GLY A 219 2.35 -9.99 18.97
C GLY A 219 1.39 -8.88 18.59
N ASP A 220 1.77 -7.66 18.95
CA ASP A 220 0.98 -6.46 18.73
C ASP A 220 1.14 -5.90 17.31
N PRO A 221 0.04 -5.66 16.58
CA PRO A 221 0.09 -5.05 15.25
C PRO A 221 0.33 -3.54 15.37
N LEU A 222 1.50 -3.10 14.97
CA LEU A 222 1.93 -1.72 14.93
C LEU A 222 2.16 -1.24 13.49
N GLN A 223 2.11 0.06 13.28
CA GLN A 223 2.37 0.65 11.98
C GLN A 223 3.22 1.91 12.11
N PHE A 224 4.13 2.07 11.12
CA PHE A 224 4.74 3.33 10.78
C PHE A 224 4.15 3.82 9.46
N SER A 225 3.79 5.08 9.39
CA SER A 225 3.35 5.70 8.12
C SER A 225 3.97 7.07 7.96
N GLY A 226 4.35 7.40 6.73
CA GLY A 226 5.04 8.66 6.50
C GLY A 226 5.02 9.16 5.06
N VAL A 227 5.50 10.39 4.90
CA VAL A 227 5.96 10.94 3.63
C VAL A 227 7.46 11.08 3.70
N MET A 228 8.15 10.32 2.88
CA MET A 228 9.61 10.24 2.85
C MET A 228 10.19 11.14 1.78
N SER A 229 11.36 11.71 2.07
CA SER A 229 12.19 12.42 1.09
C SER A 229 13.65 12.20 1.41
N LYS A 230 14.42 11.72 0.44
CA LYS A 230 15.85 11.46 0.58
C LYS A 230 16.19 10.62 1.82
N GLY A 231 15.38 9.59 2.07
CA GLY A 231 15.57 8.65 3.17
C GLY A 231 15.22 9.19 4.57
N ARG A 232 14.57 10.34 4.67
CA ARG A 232 14.06 10.91 5.94
C ARG A 232 12.56 11.16 5.85
N ALA A 233 11.88 11.06 6.97
CA ALA A 233 10.48 11.43 7.06
C ALA A 233 10.31 12.95 7.08
N LEU A 234 9.49 13.48 6.17
CA LEU A 234 8.99 14.86 6.24
C LEU A 234 7.87 14.98 7.26
N LEU A 235 7.05 13.94 7.34
CA LEU A 235 6.00 13.76 8.32
C LEU A 235 5.83 12.27 8.54
N ASN A 236 5.76 11.83 9.78
CA ASN A 236 5.48 10.44 10.12
C ASN A 236 4.49 10.32 11.27
N VAL A 237 3.99 9.11 11.47
CA VAL A 237 3.23 8.70 12.64
C VAL A 237 3.44 7.22 12.91
N THR A 238 3.54 6.88 14.18
CA THR A 238 3.47 5.50 14.67
C THR A 238 2.12 5.29 15.34
N TYR A 239 1.51 4.12 15.13
CA TYR A 239 0.21 3.82 15.69
C TYR A 239 -0.06 2.33 15.80
N GLN A 240 -0.97 1.99 16.70
CA GLN A 240 -1.49 0.64 16.92
C GLN A 240 -2.87 0.51 16.28
N THR A 241 -3.14 -0.62 15.63
CA THR A 241 -4.50 -0.97 15.23
C THR A 241 -5.27 -1.51 16.42
N LEU A 242 -6.37 -0.87 16.79
CA LEU A 242 -7.23 -1.28 17.90
C LEU A 242 -8.38 -2.17 17.45
N ASP A 243 -8.91 -1.90 16.25
CA ASP A 243 -10.02 -2.65 15.67
C ASP A 243 -9.90 -2.70 14.15
N ARG A 244 -10.47 -3.74 13.54
CA ARG A 244 -10.48 -3.99 12.09
C ARG A 244 -11.91 -4.25 11.62
N ARG A 245 -12.16 -3.95 10.35
CA ARG A 245 -13.44 -4.28 9.71
C ARG A 245 -13.72 -5.79 9.65
N CYS A 246 -12.69 -6.58 9.51
CA CYS A 246 -12.70 -8.05 9.54
C CYS A 246 -11.27 -8.51 9.87
N ASP A 247 -11.07 -9.77 10.23
CA ASP A 247 -9.82 -10.31 10.79
C ASP A 247 -8.54 -9.87 10.06
N ASN A 248 -8.52 -9.90 8.74
CA ASN A 248 -7.38 -9.47 7.92
C ASN A 248 -7.66 -8.16 7.17
N GLY A 249 -8.73 -7.45 7.51
CA GLY A 249 -9.18 -6.25 6.83
C GLY A 249 -8.46 -4.97 7.25
N PRO A 250 -8.82 -3.83 6.61
CA PRO A 250 -8.29 -2.53 6.99
C PRO A 250 -8.72 -2.14 8.41
N ALA A 251 -7.85 -1.37 9.08
CA ALA A 251 -8.15 -0.83 10.41
C ALA A 251 -9.43 0.02 10.38
N SER A 252 -10.27 -0.15 11.39
CA SER A 252 -11.46 0.65 11.68
C SER A 252 -11.21 1.64 12.81
N MET A 253 -10.34 1.32 13.75
CA MET A 253 -9.91 2.19 14.83
C MET A 253 -8.41 2.03 15.08
N ILE A 254 -7.73 3.14 15.33
CA ILE A 254 -6.29 3.20 15.56
C ILE A 254 -5.98 4.10 16.75
N ARG A 255 -4.84 3.86 17.41
CA ARG A 255 -4.30 4.71 18.48
C ARG A 255 -2.91 5.19 18.10
N CYS A 256 -2.71 6.50 18.10
CA CYS A 256 -1.38 7.09 17.94
C CYS A 256 -0.51 6.75 19.15
N ILE A 257 0.73 6.36 18.90
CA ILE A 257 1.73 6.06 19.93
C ILE A 257 3.00 6.88 19.68
N GLU A 258 3.78 7.10 20.71
CA GLU A 258 5.16 7.60 20.58
C GLU A 258 6.10 6.40 20.70
N ASP A 259 6.76 6.06 19.60
CA ASP A 259 7.60 4.87 19.51
C ASP A 259 8.81 5.12 18.64
N MET A 260 9.87 5.62 19.25
CA MET A 260 11.12 5.94 18.57
C MET A 260 11.78 4.72 17.87
N PRO A 261 11.82 3.51 18.47
CA PRO A 261 12.29 2.32 17.78
C PRO A 261 11.51 2.03 16.50
N LEU A 262 10.19 2.11 16.54
CA LEU A 262 9.33 1.88 15.37
C LEU A 262 9.50 2.97 14.31
N GLU A 263 9.65 4.25 14.70
CA GLU A 263 10.01 5.34 13.78
C GLU A 263 11.31 5.05 13.06
N HIS A 264 12.34 4.63 13.81
CA HIS A 264 13.64 4.26 13.23
C HIS A 264 13.54 3.07 12.27
N THR A 265 12.78 2.04 12.65
CA THR A 265 12.51 0.88 11.79
C THR A 265 11.83 1.30 10.49
N GLY A 266 10.80 2.15 10.55
CA GLY A 266 10.09 2.65 9.37
C GLY A 266 10.98 3.46 8.42
N GLU A 267 11.81 4.34 8.95
CA GLU A 267 12.77 5.09 8.16
C GLU A 267 13.87 4.20 7.56
N LEU A 268 14.36 3.21 8.31
CA LEU A 268 15.34 2.26 7.82
C LEU A 268 14.78 1.44 6.66
N VAL A 269 13.54 0.98 6.76
CA VAL A 269 12.82 0.30 5.67
C VAL A 269 12.75 1.17 4.43
N ALA A 270 12.31 2.43 4.58
CA ALA A 270 12.19 3.36 3.46
C ALA A 270 13.56 3.61 2.78
N ARG A 271 14.62 3.83 3.56
CA ARG A 271 15.99 4.00 3.04
C ARG A 271 16.49 2.76 2.33
N THR A 272 16.31 1.58 2.94
CA THR A 272 16.77 0.31 2.38
C THR A 272 16.13 0.01 1.03
N LEU A 273 14.84 0.29 0.89
CA LEU A 273 14.09 0.09 -0.35
C LEU A 273 14.19 1.28 -1.32
N GLY A 274 14.79 2.39 -0.90
CA GLY A 274 14.89 3.61 -1.69
C GLY A 274 13.53 4.24 -2.02
N ILE A 275 12.57 4.19 -1.09
CA ILE A 275 11.22 4.70 -1.27
C ILE A 275 11.16 6.16 -0.83
N ASP A 276 10.79 7.03 -1.76
CA ASP A 276 10.38 8.41 -1.50
C ASP A 276 8.87 8.58 -1.72
N GLY A 277 8.28 9.60 -1.13
CA GLY A 277 6.84 9.86 -1.12
C GLY A 277 6.11 9.07 -0.03
N MET A 278 4.87 8.72 -0.26
CA MET A 278 4.03 8.07 0.74
C MET A 278 4.40 6.60 0.96
N ILE A 279 4.50 6.22 2.23
CA ILE A 279 4.80 4.86 2.66
C ILE A 279 3.98 4.48 3.90
N ASN A 280 3.59 3.20 3.99
CA ASN A 280 3.07 2.58 5.20
C ASN A 280 3.79 1.24 5.41
N VAL A 281 4.34 1.05 6.60
CA VAL A 281 5.05 -0.16 7.03
C VAL A 281 4.26 -0.82 8.14
N ASN A 282 3.89 -2.08 7.96
CA ASN A 282 3.19 -2.88 8.94
C ASN A 282 4.19 -3.76 9.69
N VAL A 283 4.10 -3.73 11.01
CA VAL A 283 5.02 -4.36 11.95
C VAL A 283 4.23 -5.18 12.95
N ILE A 284 4.75 -6.32 13.36
CA ILE A 284 4.28 -7.05 14.54
C ILE A 284 5.38 -6.96 15.59
N ARG A 285 5.06 -6.49 16.78
CA ARG A 285 5.99 -6.49 17.93
C ARG A 285 5.76 -7.72 18.76
N ASP A 286 6.75 -8.59 18.85
CA ASP A 286 6.68 -9.80 19.66
C ASP A 286 6.79 -9.51 21.18
N ALA A 287 6.61 -10.54 22.01
CA ALA A 287 6.67 -10.44 23.45
C ALA A 287 8.05 -10.01 23.99
N GLU A 288 9.12 -10.20 23.20
CA GLU A 288 10.49 -9.78 23.50
C GLU A 288 10.75 -8.32 23.08
N GLY A 289 9.75 -7.63 22.52
CA GLY A 289 9.83 -6.24 22.07
C GLY A 289 10.53 -6.05 20.71
N ARG A 290 10.71 -7.11 19.91
CA ARG A 290 11.31 -7.04 18.58
C ARG A 290 10.24 -6.71 17.55
N ASP A 291 10.57 -5.76 16.69
CA ASP A 291 9.72 -5.33 15.57
C ASP A 291 9.98 -6.20 14.33
N TRP A 292 8.95 -6.91 13.87
CA TRP A 292 8.97 -7.75 12.67
C TRP A 292 8.21 -7.07 11.54
N VAL A 293 8.94 -6.61 10.53
CA VAL A 293 8.33 -5.99 9.33
C VAL A 293 7.76 -7.08 8.43
N HIS A 294 6.43 -7.08 8.25
CA HIS A 294 5.74 -8.12 7.49
C HIS A 294 5.00 -7.62 6.24
N ASP A 295 4.83 -6.30 6.08
CA ASP A 295 4.23 -5.72 4.88
C ASP A 295 4.66 -4.26 4.69
N VAL A 296 5.00 -3.89 3.46
CA VAL A 296 5.40 -2.53 3.08
C VAL A 296 4.55 -2.06 1.91
N ASN A 297 3.92 -0.91 2.07
CA ASN A 297 3.03 -0.30 1.08
C ASN A 297 3.62 1.03 0.60
N PRO A 298 4.28 1.12 -0.57
CA PRO A 298 4.90 2.35 -1.08
C PRO A 298 3.87 3.27 -1.75
N ARG A 299 2.81 3.61 -1.03
CA ARG A 299 1.64 4.36 -1.50
C ARG A 299 0.84 4.95 -0.35
N VAL A 300 -0.15 5.77 -0.67
CA VAL A 300 -1.15 6.21 0.31
C VAL A 300 -1.88 4.99 0.92
N TRP A 301 -2.22 5.09 2.20
CA TRP A 301 -2.87 4.03 2.97
C TRP A 301 -4.25 4.43 3.48
N GLY A 302 -5.05 3.46 3.87
CA GLY A 302 -6.47 3.64 4.18
C GLY A 302 -6.76 4.61 5.32
N SER A 303 -5.92 4.64 6.36
CA SER A 303 -6.10 5.53 7.54
C SER A 303 -5.47 6.92 7.37
N CYS A 304 -4.86 7.23 6.25
CA CYS A 304 -4.09 8.46 6.03
C CYS A 304 -4.83 9.75 6.46
N LEU A 305 -6.12 9.86 6.17
CA LEU A 305 -6.90 11.03 6.55
C LEU A 305 -7.34 11.06 8.01
N ALA A 306 -7.41 9.92 8.70
CA ALA A 306 -7.80 9.90 10.11
C ALA A 306 -6.88 10.80 10.95
N PHE A 307 -5.61 10.86 10.59
CA PHE A 307 -4.59 11.65 11.28
C PHE A 307 -4.80 13.16 11.22
N ARG A 308 -5.65 13.67 10.33
CA ARG A 308 -6.01 15.09 10.36
C ARG A 308 -6.75 15.49 11.63
N SER A 309 -7.51 14.57 12.24
CA SER A 309 -8.13 14.81 13.54
C SER A 309 -7.08 14.95 14.65
N ALA A 310 -5.88 14.40 14.45
CA ALA A 310 -4.73 14.53 15.33
C ALA A 310 -3.75 15.62 14.84
N SER A 311 -4.21 16.58 14.02
CA SER A 311 -3.43 17.69 13.49
C SER A 311 -2.30 17.31 12.52
N LEU A 312 -2.24 16.06 12.04
CA LEU A 312 -1.27 15.63 11.03
C LEU A 312 -1.87 15.70 9.62
N ASN A 313 -1.22 16.45 8.74
CA ASN A 313 -1.67 16.67 7.37
C ASN A 313 -0.76 15.99 6.34
N PHE A 314 -0.89 14.69 6.18
CA PHE A 314 -0.10 13.92 5.21
C PHE A 314 -0.30 14.36 3.76
N CYS A 315 -1.47 14.90 3.42
CA CYS A 315 -1.69 15.45 2.09
C CYS A 315 -0.84 16.70 1.84
N GLU A 316 -0.71 17.56 2.83
CA GLU A 316 0.14 18.77 2.73
C GLU A 316 1.63 18.40 2.68
N ALA A 317 2.06 17.46 3.51
CA ALA A 317 3.43 16.95 3.47
C ALA A 317 3.75 16.34 2.09
N TYR A 318 2.82 15.59 1.51
CA TYR A 318 2.97 15.02 0.18
C TYR A 318 3.01 16.08 -0.92
N VAL A 319 2.16 17.10 -0.84
CA VAL A 319 2.22 18.27 -1.73
C VAL A 319 3.57 18.98 -1.63
N GLY A 320 4.08 19.18 -0.42
CA GLY A 320 5.41 19.75 -0.18
C GLY A 320 6.52 18.89 -0.78
N TYR A 321 6.45 17.56 -0.61
CA TYR A 321 7.36 16.63 -1.26
C TYR A 321 7.35 16.77 -2.79
N LEU A 322 6.17 16.77 -3.43
CA LEU A 322 6.04 16.89 -4.88
C LEU A 322 6.55 18.23 -5.42
N LYS A 323 6.41 19.31 -4.65
CA LYS A 323 6.91 20.65 -5.00
C LYS A 323 8.40 20.84 -4.68
N GLY A 324 9.01 19.90 -3.97
CA GLY A 324 10.37 20.07 -3.45
C GLY A 324 10.52 21.20 -2.43
N THR A 325 9.41 21.63 -1.82
CA THR A 325 9.35 22.75 -0.88
C THR A 325 9.09 22.33 0.57
N ALA A 326 8.98 21.02 0.82
CA ALA A 326 8.72 20.52 2.16
C ALA A 326 9.88 20.91 3.09
N PRO A 327 9.64 21.66 4.16
CA PRO A 327 10.65 21.90 5.17
C PRO A 327 11.06 20.55 5.80
N LEU A 328 12.35 20.38 6.03
CA LEU A 328 12.90 19.17 6.67
C LEU A 328 12.41 18.96 8.12
N GLU A 329 11.55 19.82 8.63
CA GLU A 329 11.15 19.90 10.04
C GLU A 329 9.63 19.99 10.25
N MET A 330 8.83 19.35 9.38
CA MET A 330 7.39 19.20 9.70
C MET A 330 7.17 18.12 10.78
N HIS A 331 7.89 18.23 11.91
CA HIS A 331 7.71 17.35 13.06
C HIS A 331 6.44 17.72 13.85
N HIS A 332 5.28 17.57 13.24
CA HIS A 332 4.02 17.53 13.97
C HIS A 332 3.82 16.09 14.45
N ARG A 333 4.03 15.84 15.73
CA ARG A 333 3.68 14.56 16.35
C ARG A 333 2.19 14.57 16.70
N ALA A 334 1.48 13.51 16.36
CA ALA A 334 0.18 13.27 16.93
C ALA A 334 0.32 13.15 18.44
N ALA A 335 -0.62 13.69 19.21
CA ALA A 335 -0.62 13.46 20.64
C ALA A 335 -0.72 11.95 20.91
N ALA A 336 0.27 11.38 21.61
CA ALA A 336 0.25 9.99 22.03
C ALA A 336 -1.05 9.67 22.77
N GLY A 337 -1.60 8.48 22.54
CA GLY A 337 -2.87 8.05 23.11
C GLY A 337 -4.11 8.53 22.35
N SER A 338 -3.99 9.38 21.32
CA SER A 338 -5.14 9.79 20.51
C SER A 338 -5.73 8.59 19.76
N GLU A 339 -7.00 8.28 20.04
CA GLU A 339 -7.75 7.25 19.33
C GLU A 339 -8.52 7.87 18.16
N LEU A 340 -8.34 7.31 16.98
CA LEU A 340 -8.87 7.83 15.73
C LEU A 340 -9.72 6.76 15.04
N MET A 341 -10.90 7.16 14.60
CA MET A 341 -11.77 6.34 13.76
C MET A 341 -11.37 6.48 12.30
N VAL A 342 -11.26 5.38 11.60
CA VAL A 342 -10.91 5.32 10.18
C VAL A 342 -12.17 5.22 9.33
N PHE A 343 -12.57 6.32 8.72
CA PHE A 343 -13.72 6.32 7.81
C PHE A 343 -13.32 5.80 6.41
N PRO A 344 -14.16 5.03 5.71
CA PRO A 344 -15.50 4.52 6.12
C PRO A 344 -15.46 3.22 6.94
N ALA A 345 -14.31 2.61 7.17
CA ALA A 345 -14.16 1.31 7.80
C ALA A 345 -14.80 1.24 9.20
N ALA A 346 -14.68 2.29 10.01
CA ALA A 346 -15.27 2.35 11.36
C ALA A 346 -16.80 2.25 11.32
N VAL A 347 -17.44 2.87 10.34
CA VAL A 347 -18.91 2.84 10.22
C VAL A 347 -19.36 1.48 9.67
N GLU A 348 -18.61 0.89 8.76
CA GLU A 348 -18.89 -0.44 8.23
C GLU A 348 -18.73 -1.52 9.32
N SER A 349 -17.69 -1.44 10.16
CA SER A 349 -17.46 -2.36 11.28
C SER A 349 -18.61 -2.31 12.31
N SER A 350 -19.00 -1.12 12.76
CA SER A 350 -20.10 -0.95 13.74
C SER A 350 -21.46 -1.46 13.24
N THR A 351 -21.69 -1.44 11.93
CA THR A 351 -22.93 -1.93 11.30
C THR A 351 -22.95 -3.46 11.23
N ILE A 352 -21.78 -4.08 10.93
CA ILE A 352 -21.65 -5.53 10.78
C ILE A 352 -21.63 -6.22 12.15
N SER A 353 -20.98 -5.63 13.15
CA SER A 353 -20.86 -6.22 14.49
C SER A 353 -22.15 -6.20 15.32
N GLY A 354 -23.26 -5.69 14.77
CA GLY A 354 -24.56 -5.67 15.48
C GLY A 354 -24.59 -4.76 16.71
N ALA A 355 -23.56 -3.94 16.93
CA ALA A 355 -23.47 -2.96 18.01
C ALA A 355 -24.40 -1.78 17.74
N ASN A 356 -25.70 -2.04 17.78
CA ASN A 356 -26.79 -1.13 17.39
C ASN A 356 -26.82 0.24 18.12
N GLY A 357 -25.97 0.47 19.12
CA GLY A 357 -25.85 1.75 19.84
C GLY A 357 -24.72 2.67 19.36
N TYR A 358 -23.77 2.18 18.58
CA TYR A 358 -22.56 2.92 18.21
C TYR A 358 -22.56 3.49 16.79
N ALA A 359 -23.50 3.14 15.93
CA ALA A 359 -23.53 3.59 14.54
C ALA A 359 -23.62 5.12 14.38
N LEU A 360 -24.29 5.81 15.30
CA LEU A 360 -24.44 7.27 15.25
C LEU A 360 -23.24 8.02 15.87
N LEU A 361 -22.57 7.45 16.85
CA LEU A 361 -21.38 8.07 17.48
C LEU A 361 -20.16 8.07 16.56
N PRO A 362 -19.81 6.97 15.85
CA PRO A 362 -18.79 6.97 14.82
C PRO A 362 -19.12 7.93 13.68
N PHE A 363 -20.40 8.02 13.29
CA PHE A 363 -20.84 8.97 12.27
C PHE A 363 -20.63 10.42 12.73
N ALA A 364 -21.03 10.78 13.93
CA ALA A 364 -20.91 12.15 14.44
C ALA A 364 -19.44 12.54 14.74
N LYS A 365 -18.63 11.66 15.32
CA LYS A 365 -17.24 11.94 15.70
C LYS A 365 -16.23 11.66 14.60
N GLY A 366 -16.46 10.66 13.76
CA GLY A 366 -15.55 10.24 12.72
C GLY A 366 -15.85 10.87 11.36
N VAL A 367 -17.12 11.02 10.99
CA VAL A 367 -17.54 11.49 9.66
C VAL A 367 -17.50 13.01 9.55
N TRP A 368 -17.92 13.73 10.58
CA TRP A 368 -17.99 15.19 10.53
C TRP A 368 -16.65 15.88 10.26
N PRO A 369 -15.53 15.49 10.87
CA PRO A 369 -14.23 16.01 10.48
C PRO A 369 -13.89 15.72 9.02
N TYR A 370 -14.25 14.53 8.51
CA TYR A 370 -13.97 14.15 7.12
C TYR A 370 -14.81 14.95 6.12
N LEU A 371 -16.08 15.17 6.38
CA LEU A 371 -16.95 15.98 5.52
C LEU A 371 -16.38 17.37 5.28
N ARG A 372 -15.78 17.95 6.30
CA ARG A 372 -15.16 19.28 6.22
C ARG A 372 -13.92 19.32 5.30
N TRP A 373 -13.21 18.20 5.18
CA TRP A 373 -11.95 18.11 4.45
C TRP A 373 -12.08 17.55 3.03
N LEU A 374 -13.01 16.64 2.83
CA LEU A 374 -13.21 15.93 1.55
C LEU A 374 -13.87 16.80 0.48
N GLY A 375 -14.47 17.90 0.88
CA GLY A 375 -15.31 18.71 0.03
C GLY A 375 -16.72 18.09 -0.13
N PRO A 376 -17.73 18.94 -0.39
CA PRO A 376 -19.14 18.54 -0.32
C PRO A 376 -19.51 17.45 -1.33
N ARG A 377 -18.87 17.42 -2.49
CA ARG A 377 -19.17 16.43 -3.55
C ARG A 377 -18.78 15.01 -3.18
N TYR A 378 -17.56 14.83 -2.66
CA TYR A 378 -17.08 13.52 -2.23
C TYR A 378 -17.80 13.06 -0.96
N ALA A 379 -18.03 13.98 -0.04
CA ALA A 379 -18.80 13.71 1.17
C ALA A 379 -20.21 13.21 0.85
N ALA A 380 -20.91 13.84 -0.10
CA ALA A 380 -22.21 13.41 -0.58
C ALA A 380 -22.14 12.02 -1.23
N TYR A 381 -21.14 11.78 -2.08
CA TYR A 381 -20.93 10.47 -2.72
C TYR A 381 -20.71 9.34 -1.70
N GLU A 382 -19.80 9.51 -0.74
CA GLU A 382 -19.53 8.49 0.29
C GLU A 382 -20.74 8.29 1.22
N SER A 383 -21.45 9.36 1.57
CA SER A 383 -22.66 9.25 2.38
C SER A 383 -23.75 8.43 1.66
N VAL A 384 -23.98 8.68 0.38
CA VAL A 384 -24.95 7.90 -0.43
C VAL A 384 -24.49 6.45 -0.60
N ARG A 385 -23.19 6.23 -0.86
CA ARG A 385 -22.61 4.88 -0.97
C ARG A 385 -22.78 4.11 0.34
N HIS A 386 -22.52 4.76 1.46
CA HIS A 386 -22.65 4.17 2.77
C HIS A 386 -24.12 3.85 3.10
N LEU A 387 -25.03 4.81 2.91
CA LEU A 387 -26.47 4.59 3.12
C LEU A 387 -27.01 3.42 2.28
N ARG A 388 -26.57 3.28 1.03
CA ARG A 388 -26.94 2.13 0.20
C ARG A 388 -26.42 0.81 0.77
N ARG A 389 -25.19 0.75 1.31
CA ARG A 389 -24.65 -0.46 1.93
C ARG A 389 -25.39 -0.83 3.21
N VAL A 390 -25.68 0.15 4.07
CA VAL A 390 -26.47 -0.05 5.28
C VAL A 390 -27.87 -0.55 4.94
N ALA A 391 -28.55 0.09 3.98
CA ALA A 391 -29.85 -0.34 3.53
C ALA A 391 -29.83 -1.75 2.93
N TYR A 392 -28.80 -2.08 2.14
CA TYR A 392 -28.65 -3.42 1.56
C TYR A 392 -28.39 -4.49 2.64
N GLY A 393 -27.55 -4.19 3.64
CA GLY A 393 -27.31 -5.08 4.78
C GLY A 393 -28.55 -5.30 5.67
N LEU A 394 -29.35 -4.25 5.87
CA LEU A 394 -30.61 -4.35 6.61
C LEU A 394 -31.70 -5.14 5.87
N LEU A 395 -31.70 -5.06 4.52
CA LEU A 395 -32.68 -5.77 3.68
C LEU A 395 -32.32 -7.24 3.41
N ARG A 396 -31.08 -7.65 3.69
CA ARG A 396 -30.56 -9.01 3.50
C ARG A 396 -29.69 -9.44 4.67
N PRO A 397 -30.26 -9.67 5.86
CA PRO A 397 -29.47 -10.05 7.05
C PRO A 397 -28.71 -11.38 6.87
N ASP A 398 -29.20 -12.29 6.02
CA ASP A 398 -28.56 -13.59 5.78
C ASP A 398 -27.36 -13.53 4.79
N ALA A 399 -27.13 -12.39 4.15
CA ALA A 399 -26.01 -12.20 3.23
C ALA A 399 -24.70 -11.81 3.97
N THR A 400 -24.72 -11.69 5.29
CA THR A 400 -23.57 -11.23 6.09
C THR A 400 -22.50 -12.29 6.30
N GLU A 401 -22.80 -13.59 6.10
CA GLU A 401 -21.79 -14.66 6.16
C GLU A 401 -21.02 -14.88 4.84
N SER A 402 -21.46 -14.29 3.74
CA SER A 402 -20.90 -14.54 2.39
C SER A 402 -20.38 -13.31 1.65
N THR A 403 -20.47 -12.11 2.23
CA THR A 403 -20.01 -10.89 1.55
C THR A 403 -18.71 -10.32 2.13
N ALA A 404 -17.68 -11.09 2.21
CA ALA A 404 -16.54 -10.83 1.33
C ALA A 404 -17.13 -10.76 -0.09
N ALA A 405 -17.56 -9.54 -0.54
CA ALA A 405 -18.08 -9.38 -1.88
C ALA A 405 -17.09 -10.09 -2.78
N GLU A 406 -17.53 -11.18 -3.43
CA GLU A 406 -16.75 -11.75 -4.51
C GLU A 406 -16.30 -10.54 -5.32
N PRO A 407 -15.02 -10.24 -5.40
CA PRO A 407 -14.55 -9.21 -6.31
C PRO A 407 -15.16 -9.61 -7.64
N ALA A 408 -15.86 -8.70 -8.29
CA ALA A 408 -16.32 -8.93 -9.66
C ALA A 408 -15.14 -9.59 -10.37
N PRO A 409 -15.33 -10.73 -11.07
CA PRO A 409 -14.25 -11.57 -11.53
C PRO A 409 -13.18 -10.65 -12.09
N ILE A 410 -12.07 -10.58 -11.38
CA ILE A 410 -10.88 -9.89 -11.86
C ILE A 410 -10.56 -10.72 -13.09
N VAL A 411 -10.82 -10.18 -14.27
CA VAL A 411 -10.19 -10.75 -15.47
C VAL A 411 -8.71 -10.71 -15.08
N PRO A 412 -8.10 -11.86 -14.81
CA PRO A 412 -6.69 -11.86 -14.46
C PRO A 412 -6.02 -11.21 -15.66
N LEU A 413 -5.45 -10.02 -15.47
CA LEU A 413 -4.50 -9.47 -16.39
C LEU A 413 -3.31 -10.42 -16.28
N SER A 414 -3.36 -11.51 -17.04
CA SER A 414 -2.20 -12.35 -17.27
C SER A 414 -1.14 -11.40 -17.83
N VAL A 415 -0.11 -11.16 -17.03
CA VAL A 415 1.06 -10.40 -17.49
C VAL A 415 1.59 -11.18 -18.69
N PRO A 416 1.64 -10.62 -19.91
CA PRO A 416 2.18 -11.34 -21.05
C PRO A 416 3.59 -11.82 -20.72
N ALA A 417 3.95 -13.02 -21.14
CA ALA A 417 5.28 -13.62 -20.94
C ALA A 417 6.44 -12.72 -21.43
N ALA A 418 6.16 -11.78 -22.35
CA ALA A 418 7.11 -10.79 -22.84
C ALA A 418 7.65 -9.83 -21.75
N VAL A 419 6.92 -9.60 -20.66
CA VAL A 419 7.41 -8.77 -19.54
C VAL A 419 8.41 -9.55 -18.67
N SER A 420 8.47 -10.87 -18.81
CA SER A 420 9.42 -11.73 -18.10
C SER A 420 10.86 -11.60 -18.65
N SER A 421 11.05 -11.26 -19.91
CA SER A 421 12.39 -11.17 -20.55
C SER A 421 13.16 -9.89 -20.18
N VAL A 422 12.51 -8.87 -19.64
CA VAL A 422 13.18 -7.67 -19.11
C VAL A 422 13.84 -7.94 -17.75
N LYS A 423 13.71 -9.17 -17.22
CA LYS A 423 14.29 -9.57 -15.93
C LYS A 423 15.82 -9.60 -15.91
N GLU A 424 16.47 -9.85 -17.01
CA GLU A 424 17.92 -10.10 -17.03
C GLU A 424 18.77 -8.84 -17.21
N ASP A 425 18.26 -7.83 -17.93
CA ASP A 425 19.07 -6.65 -18.27
C ASP A 425 19.08 -5.53 -17.20
N LEU A 426 18.16 -5.56 -16.22
CA LEU A 426 18.05 -4.54 -15.17
C LEU A 426 18.69 -4.95 -13.83
N LEU A 427 19.19 -6.19 -13.72
CA LEU A 427 19.97 -6.66 -12.57
C LEU A 427 21.48 -6.52 -12.79
N ALA A 428 21.91 -6.13 -13.99
CA ALA A 428 23.30 -5.97 -14.38
C ALA A 428 23.76 -4.50 -14.49
N SER A 429 22.94 -3.56 -14.12
CA SER A 429 23.25 -2.14 -14.01
C SER A 429 22.73 -1.64 -12.62
#